data_d285ea6216213466e11bca9aa58c7513
#
_entry.id   d285ea6216213466e11bca9aa58c7513
#
_cell.length_a   1.000
_cell.length_b   1.000
_cell.length_c   1.000
_cell.angle_alpha   90.00
_cell.angle_beta   90.00
_cell.angle_gamma   90.00
#
_symmetry.space_group_name_H-M   'P 1'
#
loop_
_entity.id
_entity.type
_entity.pdbx_description
1 polymer ?
#
loop_
_entity_poly.entity_id
_entity_poly.type
_entity_poly.pdbx_seq_one_letter_code
_entity_poly.pdbx_strand_id
1 'polypeptide(L)'
;MLFRNTLAQSTTTITGMIFSVILAPIMLSRLGLAAFGVWAVTGALATYAAVFDLGITRALARFVAYHDARGEDRRLRECIGLGLLVVTAVGACALAAAHVAAPLVSRSLGVLDTADMRNVMLCSAGIFSLLLYAKVLNAVPHGLRRMVPPNVSSTTANVVNFTFSVGVLIMSTSLVDYAVANLLATVVALLGALASSLYVRRPLPVALPSHETIREVLGYSVKVQVPWIADLVNQGTDKVVIAFLVDVRVAAAFEIAVRVTNAVKALGVLTTSAMVPTATHHIVKHGRASVPAFHLRYSRISVALAFPLFVLACVSAPALLLAWLGEVPGTTEAVLIVLSISHFFGLAAGVAVTLAMGAGQANMLALTAVLSAAVNILLTLALAPLFGTWGVLAGTFVAIAIGAVAFLRNFHREFQVPAADFARSIGPPAALALAVGIPFAVYDVLVDAPATRLAAAALLAATVLLYGLAYWFLASRLGFLPARLTLGRARRRGAVAPTTP
;
A
#
# COMPACT_ATOMS: atom_id res chain seq x y z
N MET A 1 15.89 -6.21 20.38
CA MET A 1 16.05 -5.29 19.24
C MET A 1 14.94 -5.42 18.21
N LEU A 2 14.65 -6.60 17.68
CA LEU A 2 13.61 -6.85 16.68
C LEU A 2 12.24 -6.27 17.08
N PHE A 3 11.73 -6.58 18.25
CA PHE A 3 10.43 -6.10 18.73
C PHE A 3 10.31 -4.56 18.75
N ARG A 4 11.34 -3.86 19.25
CA ARG A 4 11.37 -2.38 19.26
C ARG A 4 11.38 -1.79 17.86
N ASN A 5 12.10 -2.41 16.92
CA ASN A 5 12.16 -1.98 15.54
C ASN A 5 10.81 -2.19 14.82
N THR A 6 10.19 -3.35 15.03
CA THR A 6 8.85 -3.65 14.46
C THR A 6 7.79 -2.72 15.02
N LEU A 7 7.80 -2.48 16.35
CA LEU A 7 6.86 -1.56 16.99
C LEU A 7 7.00 -0.14 16.43
N ALA A 8 8.23 0.38 16.32
CA ALA A 8 8.49 1.70 15.77
C ALA A 8 8.03 1.82 14.32
N GLN A 9 8.29 0.81 13.47
CA GLN A 9 7.83 0.78 12.08
C GLN A 9 6.30 0.75 12.00
N SER A 10 5.64 -0.09 12.80
CA SER A 10 4.18 -0.18 12.83
C SER A 10 3.55 1.14 13.28
N THR A 11 4.10 1.80 14.30
CA THR A 11 3.63 3.11 14.77
C THR A 11 3.67 4.14 13.66
N THR A 12 4.78 4.24 12.92
CA THR A 12 4.93 5.19 11.80
C THR A 12 3.87 4.93 10.71
N THR A 13 3.69 3.67 10.33
CA THR A 13 2.73 3.30 9.29
C THR A 13 1.29 3.58 9.72
N ILE A 14 0.91 3.16 10.94
CA ILE A 14 -0.44 3.36 11.46
C ILE A 14 -0.76 4.85 11.62
N THR A 15 0.18 5.64 12.15
CA THR A 15 0.01 7.10 12.30
C THR A 15 -0.23 7.76 10.95
N GLY A 16 0.57 7.44 9.93
CA GLY A 16 0.40 7.97 8.58
C GLY A 16 -0.97 7.60 7.97
N MET A 17 -1.42 6.36 8.17
CA MET A 17 -2.74 5.91 7.69
C MET A 17 -3.87 6.66 8.40
N ILE A 18 -3.85 6.77 9.72
CA ILE A 18 -4.87 7.48 10.50
C ILE A 18 -4.96 8.94 10.04
N PHE A 19 -3.84 9.63 9.91
CA PHE A 19 -3.82 11.02 9.46
C PHE A 19 -4.33 11.19 8.03
N SER A 20 -3.98 10.28 7.13
CA SER A 20 -4.49 10.29 5.75
C SER A 20 -6.02 10.13 5.70
N VAL A 21 -6.57 9.25 6.55
CA VAL A 21 -8.03 9.04 6.66
C VAL A 21 -8.73 10.27 7.25
N ILE A 22 -8.18 10.87 8.31
CA ILE A 22 -8.78 12.08 8.93
C ILE A 22 -8.70 13.29 8.00
N LEU A 23 -7.62 13.41 7.24
CA LEU A 23 -7.38 14.56 6.37
C LEU A 23 -8.30 14.59 5.15
N ALA A 24 -8.72 13.43 4.64
CA ALA A 24 -9.52 13.37 3.41
C ALA A 24 -10.86 14.13 3.50
N PRO A 25 -11.72 13.96 4.53
CA PRO A 25 -12.95 14.74 4.64
C PRO A 25 -12.69 16.26 4.83
N ILE A 26 -11.61 16.63 5.51
CA ILE A 26 -11.25 18.04 5.70
C ILE A 26 -10.84 18.65 4.35
N MET A 27 -10.03 17.94 3.57
CA MET A 27 -9.67 18.39 2.22
C MET A 27 -10.89 18.51 1.33
N LEU A 28 -11.77 17.52 1.35
CA LEU A 28 -12.96 17.50 0.51
C LEU A 28 -13.89 18.67 0.85
N SER A 29 -14.15 18.93 2.13
CA SER A 29 -15.01 20.01 2.57
C SER A 29 -14.44 21.41 2.33
N ARG A 30 -13.12 21.57 2.32
CA ARG A 30 -12.45 22.87 2.19
C ARG A 30 -12.01 23.20 0.77
N LEU A 31 -11.44 22.23 0.05
CA LEU A 31 -10.91 22.40 -1.30
C LEU A 31 -11.92 21.99 -2.38
N GLY A 32 -12.87 21.11 -2.03
CA GLY A 32 -13.80 20.50 -2.97
C GLY A 32 -13.21 19.32 -3.73
N LEU A 33 -14.09 18.55 -4.37
CA LEU A 33 -13.74 17.27 -5.03
C LEU A 33 -12.75 17.43 -6.18
N ALA A 34 -12.90 18.49 -6.99
CA ALA A 34 -12.03 18.72 -8.15
C ALA A 34 -10.59 19.03 -7.74
N ALA A 35 -10.37 19.93 -6.76
CA ALA A 35 -9.03 20.25 -6.27
C ALA A 35 -8.39 19.05 -5.53
N PHE A 36 -9.18 18.26 -4.80
CA PHE A 36 -8.71 17.00 -4.22
C PHE A 36 -8.23 16.04 -5.31
N GLY A 37 -8.97 15.94 -6.44
CA GLY A 37 -8.55 15.13 -7.60
C GLY A 37 -7.25 15.62 -8.24
N VAL A 38 -7.11 16.95 -8.44
CA VAL A 38 -5.86 17.54 -8.93
C VAL A 38 -4.69 17.17 -8.02
N TRP A 39 -4.85 17.29 -6.69
CA TRP A 39 -3.81 16.88 -5.73
C TRP A 39 -3.44 15.40 -5.85
N ALA A 40 -4.43 14.52 -5.94
CA ALA A 40 -4.19 13.08 -6.09
C ALA A 40 -3.43 12.73 -7.38
N VAL A 41 -3.77 13.39 -8.49
CA VAL A 41 -3.14 13.20 -9.80
C VAL A 41 -1.73 13.76 -9.83
N THR A 42 -1.52 14.99 -9.38
CA THR A 42 -0.18 15.63 -9.37
C THR A 42 0.79 14.87 -8.47
N GLY A 43 0.32 14.34 -7.33
CA GLY A 43 1.08 13.44 -6.47
C GLY A 43 1.44 12.12 -7.14
N ALA A 44 0.53 11.53 -7.93
CA ALA A 44 0.83 10.32 -8.71
C ALA A 44 1.86 10.60 -9.79
N LEU A 45 1.69 11.68 -10.56
CA LEU A 45 2.65 12.08 -11.61
C LEU A 45 4.05 12.30 -11.02
N ALA A 46 4.15 12.97 -9.88
CA ALA A 46 5.42 13.15 -9.18
C ALA A 46 6.03 11.79 -8.76
N THR A 47 5.21 10.85 -8.29
CA THR A 47 5.69 9.53 -7.87
C THR A 47 6.23 8.71 -9.03
N TYR A 48 5.75 8.88 -10.26
CA TYR A 48 6.31 8.20 -11.44
C TYR A 48 7.77 8.58 -11.73
N ALA A 49 8.21 9.75 -11.30
CA ALA A 49 9.62 10.11 -11.40
C ALA A 49 10.55 9.14 -10.63
N ALA A 50 10.04 8.40 -9.63
CA ALA A 50 10.81 7.37 -8.94
C ALA A 50 11.19 6.16 -9.80
N VAL A 51 10.62 6.00 -11.00
CA VAL A 51 11.09 5.00 -11.97
C VAL A 51 12.53 5.26 -12.36
N PHE A 52 12.92 6.52 -12.40
CA PHE A 52 14.27 6.96 -12.81
C PHE A 52 15.33 6.87 -11.70
N ASP A 53 14.94 6.54 -10.43
CA ASP A 53 15.92 6.29 -9.36
C ASP A 53 16.67 4.96 -9.54
N LEU A 54 16.27 4.16 -10.53
CA LEU A 54 16.86 2.86 -10.89
C LEU A 54 16.92 1.89 -9.69
N GLY A 55 16.09 2.07 -8.67
CA GLY A 55 16.05 1.23 -7.47
C GLY A 55 17.15 1.49 -6.45
N ILE A 56 17.96 2.52 -6.65
CA ILE A 56 19.10 2.83 -5.77
C ILE A 56 18.62 3.08 -4.34
N THR A 57 17.58 3.89 -4.15
CA THR A 57 17.06 4.20 -2.81
C THR A 57 16.65 2.96 -2.02
N ARG A 58 16.25 1.88 -2.70
CA ARG A 58 15.90 0.59 -2.07
C ARG A 58 17.10 -0.29 -1.77
N ALA A 59 18.09 -0.22 -2.65
CA ALA A 59 19.30 -1.03 -2.54
C ALA A 59 20.27 -0.50 -1.47
N LEU A 60 20.26 0.82 -1.21
CA LEU A 60 21.25 1.49 -0.36
C LEU A 60 21.34 0.89 1.04
N ALA A 61 20.24 0.59 1.72
CA ALA A 61 20.28 0.02 3.05
C ALA A 61 21.02 -1.34 3.09
N ARG A 62 20.88 -2.14 2.01
CA ARG A 62 21.61 -3.40 1.85
C ARG A 62 23.10 -3.15 1.67
N PHE A 63 23.48 -2.20 0.80
CA PHE A 63 24.90 -1.91 0.53
C PHE A 63 25.57 -1.28 1.75
N VAL A 64 24.88 -0.40 2.47
CA VAL A 64 25.37 0.13 3.76
C VAL A 64 25.64 -1.01 4.73
N ALA A 65 24.70 -1.95 4.92
CA ALA A 65 24.89 -3.09 5.81
C ALA A 65 26.04 -4.02 5.35
N TYR A 66 26.18 -4.21 4.04
CA TYR A 66 27.20 -5.07 3.45
C TYR A 66 28.61 -4.51 3.64
N HIS A 67 28.81 -3.23 3.31
CA HIS A 67 30.14 -2.60 3.44
C HIS A 67 30.52 -2.29 4.89
N ASP A 68 29.52 -1.98 5.76
CA ASP A 68 29.75 -1.85 7.18
C ASP A 68 30.25 -3.15 7.83
N ALA A 69 29.61 -4.29 7.47
CA ALA A 69 30.01 -5.61 7.96
C ALA A 69 31.43 -6.05 7.52
N ARG A 70 31.95 -5.45 6.44
CA ARG A 70 33.31 -5.68 5.91
C ARG A 70 34.34 -4.64 6.38
N GLY A 71 33.90 -3.60 7.07
CA GLY A 71 34.75 -2.47 7.45
C GLY A 71 35.21 -1.61 6.26
N GLU A 72 34.46 -1.66 5.12
CA GLU A 72 34.78 -0.95 3.88
C GLU A 72 34.18 0.47 3.91
N ASP A 73 34.61 1.31 4.82
CA ASP A 73 34.09 2.66 5.07
C ASP A 73 34.06 3.54 3.82
N ARG A 74 35.07 3.44 2.96
CA ARG A 74 35.15 4.22 1.73
C ARG A 74 34.01 3.85 0.79
N ARG A 75 33.76 2.56 0.55
CA ARG A 75 32.67 2.07 -0.32
C ARG A 75 31.28 2.42 0.24
N LEU A 76 31.12 2.33 1.54
CA LEU A 76 29.89 2.78 2.19
C LEU A 76 29.60 4.26 1.89
N ARG A 77 30.62 5.13 2.00
CA ARG A 77 30.51 6.57 1.69
C ARG A 77 30.20 6.81 0.22
N GLU A 78 30.82 6.05 -0.68
CA GLU A 78 30.58 6.09 -2.12
C GLU A 78 29.15 5.69 -2.47
N CYS A 79 28.58 4.67 -1.82
CA CYS A 79 27.18 4.26 -2.01
C CYS A 79 26.20 5.38 -1.65
N ILE A 80 26.40 6.05 -0.51
CA ILE A 80 25.53 7.17 -0.09
C ILE A 80 25.70 8.35 -1.06
N GLY A 81 26.94 8.68 -1.46
CA GLY A 81 27.21 9.71 -2.46
C GLY A 81 26.54 9.44 -3.79
N LEU A 82 26.57 8.18 -4.29
CA LEU A 82 25.84 7.76 -5.49
C LEU A 82 24.33 7.97 -5.32
N GLY A 83 23.77 7.55 -4.18
CA GLY A 83 22.35 7.75 -3.89
C GLY A 83 21.96 9.24 -3.95
N LEU A 84 22.74 10.12 -3.33
CA LEU A 84 22.50 11.56 -3.34
C LEU A 84 22.58 12.15 -4.76
N LEU A 85 23.58 11.74 -5.56
CA LEU A 85 23.73 12.19 -6.97
C LEU A 85 22.51 11.78 -7.80
N VAL A 86 22.07 10.52 -7.69
CA VAL A 86 20.93 10.03 -8.47
C VAL A 86 19.63 10.73 -8.06
N VAL A 87 19.35 10.88 -6.76
CA VAL A 87 18.12 11.57 -6.34
C VAL A 87 18.14 13.06 -6.68
N THR A 88 19.34 13.69 -6.76
CA THR A 88 19.49 15.06 -7.25
C THR A 88 19.10 15.15 -8.73
N ALA A 89 19.64 14.25 -9.56
CA ALA A 89 19.32 14.22 -10.98
C ALA A 89 17.83 13.95 -11.22
N VAL A 90 17.26 12.93 -10.54
CA VAL A 90 15.82 12.57 -10.63
C VAL A 90 14.95 13.73 -10.16
N GLY A 91 15.30 14.38 -9.05
CA GLY A 91 14.57 15.52 -8.52
C GLY A 91 14.59 16.71 -9.47
N ALA A 92 15.74 17.03 -10.06
CA ALA A 92 15.88 18.09 -11.07
C ALA A 92 15.03 17.78 -12.31
N CYS A 93 15.06 16.54 -12.81
CA CYS A 93 14.23 16.11 -13.93
C CYS A 93 12.72 16.18 -13.57
N ALA A 94 12.33 15.79 -12.36
CA ALA A 94 10.94 15.87 -11.92
C ALA A 94 10.44 17.32 -11.85
N LEU A 95 11.24 18.25 -11.31
CA LEU A 95 10.93 19.69 -11.27
C LEU A 95 10.83 20.29 -12.67
N ALA A 96 11.78 19.96 -13.56
CA ALA A 96 11.75 20.42 -14.95
C ALA A 96 10.51 19.88 -15.69
N ALA A 97 10.20 18.60 -15.53
CA ALA A 97 9.02 17.98 -16.11
C ALA A 97 7.73 18.62 -15.58
N ALA A 98 7.63 18.87 -14.28
CA ALA A 98 6.49 19.54 -13.66
C ALA A 98 6.28 20.96 -14.23
N HIS A 99 7.38 21.72 -14.41
CA HIS A 99 7.33 23.06 -14.99
C HIS A 99 6.84 23.04 -16.44
N VAL A 100 7.39 22.15 -17.27
CA VAL A 100 7.08 22.05 -18.71
C VAL A 100 5.66 21.47 -18.93
N ALA A 101 5.26 20.48 -18.14
CA ALA A 101 3.96 19.82 -18.30
C ALA A 101 2.77 20.62 -17.74
N ALA A 102 3.00 21.60 -16.85
CA ALA A 102 1.92 22.33 -16.17
C ALA A 102 0.89 22.96 -17.12
N PRO A 103 1.26 23.61 -18.25
CA PRO A 103 0.27 24.16 -19.18
C PRO A 103 -0.62 23.08 -19.82
N LEU A 104 -0.03 21.91 -20.13
CA LEU A 104 -0.77 20.79 -20.72
C LEU A 104 -1.76 20.21 -19.69
N VAL A 105 -1.28 19.97 -18.46
CA VAL A 105 -2.10 19.42 -17.37
C VAL A 105 -3.21 20.38 -16.98
N SER A 106 -2.94 21.69 -16.89
CA SER A 106 -3.94 22.72 -16.62
C SER A 106 -5.06 22.70 -17.66
N ARG A 107 -4.71 22.68 -18.96
CA ARG A 107 -5.70 22.62 -20.06
C ARG A 107 -6.52 21.32 -20.04
N SER A 108 -5.87 20.20 -19.75
CA SER A 108 -6.52 18.87 -19.76
C SER A 108 -7.47 18.67 -18.59
N LEU A 109 -7.11 19.15 -17.41
CA LEU A 109 -7.94 18.99 -16.21
C LEU A 109 -8.97 20.11 -16.03
N GLY A 110 -8.70 21.32 -16.53
CA GLY A 110 -9.65 22.44 -16.53
C GLY A 110 -10.09 22.97 -15.16
N VAL A 111 -9.32 22.72 -14.09
CA VAL A 111 -9.67 23.06 -12.68
C VAL A 111 -8.90 24.26 -12.16
N LEU A 112 -7.63 24.36 -12.51
CA LEU A 112 -6.73 25.44 -12.08
C LEU A 112 -6.19 26.16 -13.33
N ASP A 113 -5.89 27.44 -13.18
CA ASP A 113 -5.13 28.15 -14.19
C ASP A 113 -3.70 27.59 -14.32
N THR A 114 -2.99 28.04 -15.36
CA THR A 114 -1.65 27.52 -15.64
C THR A 114 -0.64 27.88 -14.55
N ALA A 115 -0.78 29.02 -13.88
CA ALA A 115 0.14 29.46 -12.84
C ALA A 115 -0.04 28.64 -11.57
N ASP A 116 -1.27 28.48 -11.11
CA ASP A 116 -1.61 27.66 -9.93
C ASP A 116 -1.28 26.18 -10.17
N MET A 117 -1.62 25.64 -11.35
CA MET A 117 -1.26 24.27 -11.71
C MET A 117 0.25 24.06 -11.67
N ARG A 118 1.02 25.02 -12.19
CA ARG A 118 2.49 24.98 -12.14
C ARG A 118 2.99 24.96 -10.71
N ASN A 119 2.46 25.82 -9.84
CA ASN A 119 2.84 25.89 -8.44
C ASN A 119 2.54 24.56 -7.72
N VAL A 120 1.34 24.01 -7.91
CA VAL A 120 0.95 22.70 -7.32
C VAL A 120 1.86 21.57 -7.81
N MET A 121 2.14 21.52 -9.12
CA MET A 121 3.01 20.48 -9.70
C MET A 121 4.46 20.63 -9.22
N LEU A 122 5.00 21.85 -9.14
CA LEU A 122 6.33 22.09 -8.60
C LEU A 122 6.43 21.72 -7.12
N CYS A 123 5.41 22.06 -6.31
CA CYS A 123 5.35 21.60 -4.92
C CYS A 123 5.30 20.07 -4.83
N SER A 124 4.48 19.41 -5.64
CA SER A 124 4.39 17.94 -5.65
C SER A 124 5.71 17.28 -6.05
N ALA A 125 6.39 17.80 -7.07
CA ALA A 125 7.73 17.35 -7.49
C ALA A 125 8.79 17.64 -6.42
N GLY A 126 8.70 18.79 -5.75
CA GLY A 126 9.57 19.16 -4.63
C GLY A 126 9.39 18.21 -3.43
N ILE A 127 8.16 17.95 -3.02
CA ILE A 127 7.82 16.98 -1.96
C ILE A 127 8.40 15.61 -2.30
N PHE A 128 8.16 15.13 -3.51
CA PHE A 128 8.71 13.85 -3.98
C PHE A 128 10.24 13.83 -3.90
N SER A 129 10.91 14.87 -4.41
CA SER A 129 12.37 14.99 -4.40
C SER A 129 12.93 14.97 -2.96
N LEU A 130 12.38 15.76 -2.05
CA LEU A 130 12.81 15.80 -0.66
C LEU A 130 12.60 14.44 0.05
N LEU A 131 11.51 13.73 -0.27
CA LEU A 131 11.28 12.39 0.25
C LEU A 131 12.29 11.36 -0.27
N LEU A 132 12.77 11.50 -1.52
CA LEU A 132 13.87 10.66 -2.05
C LEU A 132 15.17 10.92 -1.28
N TYR A 133 15.52 12.18 -1.03
CA TYR A 133 16.67 12.51 -0.18
C TYR A 133 16.54 11.92 1.24
N ALA A 134 15.37 12.04 1.85
CA ALA A 134 15.12 11.46 3.16
C ALA A 134 15.29 9.93 3.16
N LYS A 135 14.88 9.23 2.09
CA LYS A 135 15.10 7.78 1.93
C LYS A 135 16.58 7.42 1.84
N VAL A 136 17.38 8.18 1.07
CA VAL A 136 18.83 7.97 0.97
C VAL A 136 19.50 8.17 2.34
N LEU A 137 19.17 9.24 3.05
CA LEU A 137 19.69 9.49 4.38
C LEU A 137 19.31 8.38 5.36
N ASN A 138 18.05 7.98 5.38
CA ASN A 138 17.56 6.90 6.25
C ASN A 138 18.16 5.51 5.92
N ALA A 139 18.77 5.32 4.73
CA ALA A 139 19.47 4.09 4.40
C ALA A 139 20.65 3.82 5.36
N VAL A 140 21.28 4.86 5.92
CA VAL A 140 22.38 4.74 6.91
C VAL A 140 21.91 4.06 8.20
N PRO A 141 20.95 4.61 8.96
CA PRO A 141 20.48 3.96 10.18
C PRO A 141 19.79 2.62 9.93
N HIS A 142 19.09 2.44 8.78
CA HIS A 142 18.48 1.16 8.41
C HIS A 142 19.54 0.08 8.16
N GLY A 143 20.58 0.39 7.37
CA GLY A 143 21.69 -0.52 7.08
C GLY A 143 22.47 -0.90 8.36
N LEU A 144 22.66 0.04 9.26
CA LEU A 144 23.31 -0.17 10.57
C LEU A 144 22.38 -0.80 11.63
N ARG A 145 21.19 -1.28 11.23
CA ARG A 145 20.17 -1.95 12.08
C ARG A 145 19.64 -1.08 13.22
N ARG A 146 19.77 0.23 13.14
CA ARG A 146 19.26 1.21 14.12
C ARG A 146 17.99 1.86 13.60
N MET A 147 16.87 1.11 13.61
CA MET A 147 15.61 1.54 12.97
C MET A 147 14.77 2.51 13.81
N VAL A 148 15.06 2.67 15.12
CA VAL A 148 14.26 3.55 15.99
C VAL A 148 14.40 5.02 15.62
N PRO A 149 15.60 5.61 15.44
CA PRO A 149 15.74 7.03 15.10
C PRO A 149 15.01 7.42 13.80
N PRO A 150 15.15 6.70 12.66
CA PRO A 150 14.44 7.07 11.43
C PRO A 150 12.92 6.92 11.56
N ASN A 151 12.42 5.95 12.33
CA ASN A 151 10.98 5.79 12.53
C ASN A 151 10.40 6.89 13.43
N VAL A 152 11.12 7.29 14.50
CA VAL A 152 10.73 8.46 15.31
C VAL A 152 10.68 9.71 14.44
N SER A 153 11.72 9.96 13.64
CA SER A 153 11.75 11.08 12.69
C SER A 153 10.57 11.05 11.73
N SER A 154 10.28 9.90 11.12
CA SER A 154 9.16 9.74 10.19
C SER A 154 7.79 9.91 10.87
N THR A 155 7.64 9.44 12.11
CA THR A 155 6.40 9.65 12.88
C THR A 155 6.21 11.14 13.20
N THR A 156 7.27 11.83 13.65
CA THR A 156 7.25 13.28 13.86
C THR A 156 6.91 14.02 12.57
N ALA A 157 7.48 13.62 11.44
CA ALA A 157 7.17 14.20 10.15
C ALA A 157 5.69 14.01 9.75
N ASN A 158 5.10 12.84 10.03
CA ASN A 158 3.66 12.60 9.81
C ASN A 158 2.80 13.56 10.66
N VAL A 159 3.16 13.75 11.94
CA VAL A 159 2.45 14.67 12.85
C VAL A 159 2.55 16.10 12.34
N VAL A 160 3.76 16.54 11.98
CA VAL A 160 3.98 17.90 11.45
C VAL A 160 3.21 18.10 10.15
N ASN A 161 3.28 17.15 9.23
CA ASN A 161 2.53 17.22 7.96
C ASN A 161 1.03 17.31 8.19
N PHE A 162 0.47 16.52 9.10
CA PHE A 162 -0.93 16.58 9.47
C PHE A 162 -1.30 17.95 10.07
N THR A 163 -0.50 18.46 11.01
CA THR A 163 -0.73 19.75 11.65
C THR A 163 -0.68 20.91 10.66
N PHE A 164 0.33 20.95 9.77
CA PHE A 164 0.42 21.97 8.73
C PHE A 164 -0.75 21.86 7.75
N SER A 165 -1.10 20.64 7.32
CA SER A 165 -2.23 20.40 6.42
C SER A 165 -3.54 20.91 7.01
N VAL A 166 -3.85 20.54 8.27
CA VAL A 166 -5.07 20.99 8.94
C VAL A 166 -5.03 22.50 9.18
N GLY A 167 -3.90 23.04 9.64
CA GLY A 167 -3.74 24.47 9.91
C GLY A 167 -4.00 25.32 8.67
N VAL A 168 -3.43 24.94 7.52
CA VAL A 168 -3.67 25.66 6.25
C VAL A 168 -5.13 25.50 5.79
N LEU A 169 -5.71 24.30 5.88
CA LEU A 169 -7.09 24.07 5.45
C LEU A 169 -8.13 24.83 6.30
N ILE A 170 -7.80 25.20 7.54
CA ILE A 170 -8.63 26.10 8.35
C ILE A 170 -8.56 27.55 7.84
N MET A 171 -7.37 27.98 7.41
CA MET A 171 -7.08 29.39 7.05
C MET A 171 -7.31 29.70 5.57
N SER A 172 -7.17 28.71 4.69
CA SER A 172 -7.24 28.89 3.23
C SER A 172 -8.01 27.75 2.57
N THR A 173 -8.64 28.07 1.44
CA THR A 173 -9.29 27.12 0.52
C THR A 173 -8.48 26.95 -0.77
N SER A 174 -7.25 27.47 -0.81
CA SER A 174 -6.36 27.37 -1.97
C SER A 174 -5.60 26.04 -1.97
N LEU A 175 -5.62 25.34 -3.10
CA LEU A 175 -4.82 24.14 -3.29
C LEU A 175 -3.32 24.46 -3.34
N VAL A 176 -2.94 25.65 -3.80
CA VAL A 176 -1.53 26.09 -3.83
C VAL A 176 -1.01 26.25 -2.40
N ASP A 177 -1.77 26.90 -1.51
CA ASP A 177 -1.37 27.07 -0.10
C ASP A 177 -1.23 25.71 0.60
N TYR A 178 -2.15 24.79 0.31
CA TYR A 178 -2.08 23.41 0.80
C TYR A 178 -0.81 22.68 0.30
N ALA A 179 -0.47 22.84 -0.99
CA ALA A 179 0.72 22.24 -1.58
C ALA A 179 2.01 22.81 -0.96
N VAL A 180 2.07 24.12 -0.74
CA VAL A 180 3.21 24.80 -0.08
C VAL A 180 3.35 24.32 1.37
N ALA A 181 2.26 24.22 2.13
CA ALA A 181 2.30 23.72 3.50
C ALA A 181 2.85 22.29 3.58
N ASN A 182 2.45 21.41 2.65
CA ASN A 182 2.97 20.05 2.56
C ASN A 182 4.45 20.02 2.16
N LEU A 183 4.89 20.93 1.28
CA LEU A 183 6.30 21.08 0.93
C LEU A 183 7.13 21.48 2.16
N LEU A 184 6.68 22.47 2.92
CA LEU A 184 7.34 22.91 4.16
C LEU A 184 7.40 21.79 5.20
N ALA A 185 6.30 21.06 5.40
CA ALA A 185 6.27 19.90 6.28
C ALA A 185 7.27 18.81 5.83
N THR A 186 7.45 18.63 4.51
CA THR A 186 8.41 17.67 3.97
C THR A 186 9.86 18.09 4.19
N VAL A 187 10.14 19.41 4.23
CA VAL A 187 11.47 19.90 4.66
C VAL A 187 11.78 19.45 6.08
N VAL A 188 10.80 19.49 7.00
CA VAL A 188 10.96 18.98 8.37
C VAL A 188 11.26 17.47 8.38
N ALA A 189 10.58 16.71 7.49
CA ALA A 189 10.87 15.28 7.32
C ALA A 189 12.32 15.03 6.86
N LEU A 190 12.83 15.82 5.91
CA LEU A 190 14.22 15.75 5.44
C LEU A 190 15.21 16.09 6.56
N LEU A 191 14.95 17.17 7.30
CA LEU A 191 15.81 17.56 8.45
C LEU A 191 15.83 16.47 9.53
N GLY A 192 14.68 15.83 9.80
CA GLY A 192 14.58 14.71 10.70
C GLY A 192 15.37 13.47 10.23
N ALA A 193 15.33 13.17 8.92
CA ALA A 193 16.12 12.10 8.33
C ALA A 193 17.63 12.39 8.42
N LEU A 194 18.04 13.63 8.17
CA LEU A 194 19.42 14.09 8.35
C LEU A 194 19.87 13.96 9.80
N ALA A 195 19.08 14.45 10.75
CA ALA A 195 19.37 14.36 12.17
C ALA A 195 19.48 12.90 12.64
N SER A 196 18.58 12.03 12.17
CA SER A 196 18.60 10.59 12.44
C SER A 196 19.90 9.94 11.95
N SER A 197 20.34 10.27 10.71
CA SER A 197 21.57 9.73 10.14
C SER A 197 22.81 10.22 10.90
N LEU A 198 22.88 11.52 11.22
CA LEU A 198 23.96 12.13 11.99
C LEU A 198 24.01 11.61 13.44
N TYR A 199 22.87 11.29 14.04
CA TYR A 199 22.81 10.67 15.37
C TYR A 199 23.44 9.27 15.37
N VAL A 200 23.24 8.51 14.29
CA VAL A 200 23.75 7.14 14.19
C VAL A 200 25.21 7.12 13.77
N ARG A 201 25.64 8.02 12.87
CA ARG A 201 27.02 8.09 12.37
C ARG A 201 27.42 9.52 12.03
N ARG A 202 28.48 10.00 12.67
CA ARG A 202 29.11 11.31 12.43
C ARG A 202 30.57 11.14 12.02
N PRO A 203 31.05 11.89 11.02
CA PRO A 203 30.30 12.73 10.07
C PRO A 203 29.42 11.90 9.14
N LEU A 204 28.50 12.55 8.42
CA LEU A 204 27.68 11.86 7.40
C LEU A 204 28.61 11.17 6.39
N PRO A 205 28.44 9.87 6.15
CA PRO A 205 29.37 9.13 5.30
C PRO A 205 29.06 9.40 3.82
N VAL A 206 29.64 10.42 3.23
CA VAL A 206 29.47 10.80 1.81
C VAL A 206 30.83 10.87 1.13
N ALA A 207 30.94 10.27 -0.06
CA ALA A 207 32.08 10.41 -0.98
C ALA A 207 31.61 10.31 -2.43
N LEU A 208 32.40 10.83 -3.37
CA LEU A 208 32.12 10.64 -4.78
C LEU A 208 32.25 9.15 -5.15
N PRO A 209 31.28 8.60 -5.92
CA PRO A 209 31.27 7.19 -6.24
C PRO A 209 32.36 6.84 -7.24
N SER A 210 33.06 5.74 -7.01
CA SER A 210 33.95 5.13 -7.99
C SER A 210 33.17 4.40 -9.07
N HIS A 211 33.77 4.19 -10.23
CA HIS A 211 33.17 3.44 -11.34
C HIS A 211 32.76 2.01 -10.91
N GLU A 212 33.55 1.38 -10.04
CA GLU A 212 33.27 0.05 -9.51
C GLU A 212 32.00 0.06 -8.63
N THR A 213 31.86 1.03 -7.71
CA THR A 213 30.67 1.22 -6.87
C THR A 213 29.44 1.49 -7.72
N ILE A 214 29.55 2.33 -8.75
CA ILE A 214 28.43 2.60 -9.67
C ILE A 214 27.95 1.29 -10.32
N ARG A 215 28.87 0.51 -10.88
CA ARG A 215 28.56 -0.75 -11.57
C ARG A 215 27.93 -1.78 -10.64
N GLU A 216 28.47 -1.91 -9.44
CA GLU A 216 27.96 -2.86 -8.42
C GLU A 216 26.54 -2.48 -7.96
N VAL A 217 26.34 -1.22 -7.55
CA VAL A 217 25.06 -0.74 -7.03
C VAL A 217 24.00 -0.73 -8.11
N LEU A 218 24.27 -0.19 -9.30
CA LEU A 218 23.31 -0.17 -10.41
C LEU A 218 22.95 -1.58 -10.89
N GLY A 219 23.92 -2.49 -11.01
CA GLY A 219 23.69 -3.86 -11.46
C GLY A 219 22.72 -4.63 -10.56
N TYR A 220 22.71 -4.34 -9.26
CA TYR A 220 21.74 -4.91 -8.31
C TYR A 220 20.42 -4.13 -8.29
N SER A 221 20.50 -2.80 -8.25
CA SER A 221 19.36 -1.91 -8.06
C SER A 221 18.31 -2.06 -9.14
N VAL A 222 18.73 -2.16 -10.42
CA VAL A 222 17.81 -2.37 -11.55
C VAL A 222 16.97 -3.64 -11.38
N LYS A 223 17.56 -4.72 -10.86
CA LYS A 223 16.83 -5.99 -10.61
C LYS A 223 15.75 -5.83 -9.54
N VAL A 224 15.99 -5.00 -8.53
CA VAL A 224 15.05 -4.71 -7.45
C VAL A 224 13.95 -3.73 -7.90
N GLN A 225 14.23 -2.92 -8.92
CA GLN A 225 13.30 -1.91 -9.41
C GLN A 225 12.11 -2.51 -10.19
N VAL A 226 12.33 -3.59 -10.95
CA VAL A 226 11.31 -4.15 -11.85
C VAL A 226 9.97 -4.50 -11.14
N PRO A 227 9.95 -5.24 -10.03
CA PRO A 227 8.70 -5.53 -9.32
C PRO A 227 8.00 -4.27 -8.79
N TRP A 228 8.78 -3.28 -8.40
CA TRP A 228 8.24 -2.03 -7.89
C TRP A 228 7.62 -1.16 -8.98
N ILE A 229 8.20 -1.11 -10.18
CA ILE A 229 7.58 -0.43 -11.33
C ILE A 229 6.21 -1.05 -11.62
N ALA A 230 6.12 -2.38 -11.61
CA ALA A 230 4.85 -3.07 -11.80
C ALA A 230 3.82 -2.70 -10.73
N ASP A 231 4.22 -2.62 -9.45
CA ASP A 231 3.34 -2.20 -8.36
C ASP A 231 2.91 -0.73 -8.51
N LEU A 232 3.83 0.16 -8.87
CA LEU A 232 3.54 1.57 -9.13
C LEU A 232 2.51 1.75 -10.25
N VAL A 233 2.67 1.00 -11.34
CA VAL A 233 1.72 0.99 -12.45
C VAL A 233 0.34 0.54 -11.99
N ASN A 234 0.27 -0.58 -11.29
CA ASN A 234 -1.00 -1.14 -10.80
C ASN A 234 -1.73 -0.24 -9.78
N GLN A 235 -1.02 0.62 -9.06
CA GLN A 235 -1.62 1.47 -8.03
C GLN A 235 -1.85 2.93 -8.45
N GLY A 236 -1.11 3.41 -9.44
CA GLY A 236 -1.09 4.82 -9.79
C GLY A 236 -1.70 5.17 -11.14
N THR A 237 -1.63 4.26 -12.12
CA THR A 237 -2.03 4.53 -13.50
C THR A 237 -3.52 4.82 -13.63
N ASP A 238 -4.36 4.07 -12.92
CA ASP A 238 -5.82 4.17 -13.04
C ASP A 238 -6.32 5.58 -12.77
N LYS A 239 -5.91 6.21 -11.67
CA LYS A 239 -6.35 7.58 -11.33
C LYS A 239 -5.84 8.63 -12.31
N VAL A 240 -4.66 8.44 -12.89
CA VAL A 240 -4.13 9.34 -13.92
C VAL A 240 -4.93 9.18 -15.20
N VAL A 241 -5.16 7.95 -15.66
CA VAL A 241 -5.98 7.67 -16.85
C VAL A 241 -7.41 8.21 -16.68
N ILE A 242 -8.03 7.97 -15.52
CA ILE A 242 -9.38 8.52 -15.22
C ILE A 242 -9.36 10.04 -15.29
N ALA A 243 -8.38 10.71 -14.70
CA ALA A 243 -8.33 12.17 -14.68
C ALA A 243 -8.20 12.80 -16.07
N PHE A 244 -7.41 12.17 -16.95
CA PHE A 244 -7.15 12.71 -18.30
C PHE A 244 -8.16 12.25 -19.36
N LEU A 245 -8.74 11.06 -19.22
CA LEU A 245 -9.65 10.49 -20.23
C LEU A 245 -11.13 10.54 -19.82
N VAL A 246 -11.43 10.74 -18.54
CA VAL A 246 -12.80 10.76 -18.03
C VAL A 246 -13.10 12.09 -17.33
N ASP A 247 -12.70 12.26 -16.08
CA ASP A 247 -12.89 13.47 -15.28
C ASP A 247 -12.03 13.42 -14.01
N VAL A 248 -11.48 14.58 -13.63
CA VAL A 248 -10.63 14.69 -12.43
C VAL A 248 -11.43 14.48 -11.12
N ARG A 249 -12.74 14.79 -11.13
CA ARG A 249 -13.62 14.52 -9.97
C ARG A 249 -13.84 13.03 -9.77
N VAL A 250 -13.89 12.27 -10.86
CA VAL A 250 -13.96 10.81 -10.81
C VAL A 250 -12.63 10.23 -10.33
N ALA A 251 -11.50 10.83 -10.72
CA ALA A 251 -10.19 10.45 -10.16
C ALA A 251 -10.09 10.72 -8.64
N ALA A 252 -10.73 11.78 -8.17
CA ALA A 252 -10.88 12.05 -6.73
C ALA A 252 -11.69 10.96 -6.03
N ALA A 253 -12.85 10.60 -6.59
CA ALA A 253 -13.70 9.52 -6.09
C ALA A 253 -12.94 8.17 -6.04
N PHE A 254 -12.16 7.88 -7.08
CA PHE A 254 -11.28 6.71 -7.13
C PHE A 254 -10.22 6.74 -6.02
N GLU A 255 -9.53 7.86 -5.81
CA GLU A 255 -8.53 8.00 -4.75
C GLU A 255 -9.12 7.80 -3.35
N ILE A 256 -10.34 8.28 -3.11
CA ILE A 256 -11.07 8.08 -1.85
C ILE A 256 -11.31 6.57 -1.62
N ALA A 257 -11.84 5.88 -2.62
CA ALA A 257 -12.07 4.43 -2.56
C ALA A 257 -10.76 3.65 -2.34
N VAL A 258 -9.68 4.03 -3.04
CA VAL A 258 -8.34 3.45 -2.86
C VAL A 258 -7.82 3.60 -1.43
N ARG A 259 -8.08 4.74 -0.76
CA ARG A 259 -7.67 4.93 0.64
C ARG A 259 -8.36 3.94 1.57
N VAL A 260 -9.66 3.73 1.40
CA VAL A 260 -10.43 2.75 2.19
C VAL A 260 -9.93 1.33 1.92
N THR A 261 -9.83 0.94 0.65
CA THR A 261 -9.39 -0.42 0.29
C THR A 261 -7.96 -0.70 0.72
N ASN A 262 -7.06 0.28 0.66
CA ASN A 262 -5.69 0.15 1.16
C ASN A 262 -5.63 0.01 2.69
N ALA A 263 -6.52 0.68 3.44
CA ALA A 263 -6.61 0.48 4.89
C ALA A 263 -7.06 -0.94 5.23
N VAL A 264 -8.07 -1.47 4.53
CA VAL A 264 -8.53 -2.87 4.68
C VAL A 264 -7.43 -3.85 4.27
N LYS A 265 -6.77 -3.61 3.12
CA LYS A 265 -5.65 -4.43 2.62
C LYS A 265 -4.49 -4.47 3.62
N ALA A 266 -4.16 -3.36 4.27
CA ALA A 266 -3.10 -3.31 5.27
C ALA A 266 -3.37 -4.24 6.46
N LEU A 267 -4.62 -4.33 6.92
CA LEU A 267 -5.04 -5.28 7.96
C LEU A 267 -4.87 -6.73 7.47
N GLY A 268 -5.21 -7.01 6.20
CA GLY A 268 -4.98 -8.31 5.57
C GLY A 268 -3.50 -8.68 5.49
N VAL A 269 -2.64 -7.72 5.10
CA VAL A 269 -1.18 -7.93 5.01
C VAL A 269 -0.56 -8.24 6.38
N LEU A 270 -1.08 -7.70 7.48
CA LEU A 270 -0.61 -8.05 8.82
C LEU A 270 -0.72 -9.55 9.11
N THR A 271 -1.72 -10.24 8.54
CA THR A 271 -1.90 -11.69 8.73
C THR A 271 -0.83 -12.51 8.00
N THR A 272 -0.24 -12.00 6.93
CA THR A 272 0.72 -12.72 6.07
C THR A 272 2.17 -12.27 6.28
N SER A 273 2.41 -11.00 6.57
CA SER A 273 3.78 -10.45 6.73
C SER A 273 4.56 -11.09 7.89
N ALA A 274 3.89 -11.38 9.00
CA ALA A 274 4.48 -12.09 10.13
C ALA A 274 4.84 -13.57 9.82
N MET A 275 4.33 -14.08 8.69
CA MET A 275 4.57 -15.48 8.29
C MET A 275 5.87 -15.66 7.49
N VAL A 276 6.47 -14.60 6.92
CA VAL A 276 7.67 -14.74 6.07
C VAL A 276 8.82 -15.44 6.80
N PRO A 277 9.26 -15.03 8.00
CA PRO A 277 10.30 -15.73 8.74
C PRO A 277 9.90 -17.17 9.10
N THR A 278 8.62 -17.36 9.46
CA THR A 278 8.08 -18.67 9.83
C THR A 278 8.06 -19.62 8.62
N ALA A 279 7.67 -19.13 7.44
CA ALA A 279 7.67 -19.88 6.19
C ALA A 279 9.10 -20.32 5.79
N THR A 280 10.05 -19.37 5.83
CA THR A 280 11.47 -19.67 5.54
C THR A 280 12.02 -20.73 6.50
N HIS A 281 11.83 -20.55 7.81
CA HIS A 281 12.26 -21.52 8.81
C HIS A 281 11.58 -22.90 8.60
N HIS A 282 10.29 -22.91 8.26
CA HIS A 282 9.54 -24.14 8.02
C HIS A 282 10.09 -24.90 6.81
N ILE A 283 10.35 -24.18 5.69
CA ILE A 283 10.94 -24.80 4.47
C ILE A 283 12.33 -25.35 4.74
N VAL A 284 13.18 -24.61 5.45
CA VAL A 284 14.53 -25.05 5.79
C VAL A 284 14.51 -26.30 6.68
N LYS A 285 13.61 -26.35 7.66
CA LYS A 285 13.52 -27.43 8.64
C LYS A 285 12.84 -28.70 8.11
N HIS A 286 11.76 -28.55 7.31
CA HIS A 286 10.91 -29.66 6.90
C HIS A 286 10.97 -29.95 5.38
N GLY A 287 11.78 -29.21 4.64
CA GLY A 287 11.95 -29.37 3.21
C GLY A 287 10.77 -28.84 2.37
N ARG A 288 10.94 -28.84 1.06
CA ARG A 288 9.95 -28.36 0.08
C ARG A 288 8.65 -29.19 0.10
N ALA A 289 8.70 -30.46 0.45
CA ALA A 289 7.52 -31.33 0.51
C ALA A 289 6.48 -30.88 1.56
N SER A 290 6.87 -30.05 2.53
CA SER A 290 5.95 -29.51 3.55
C SER A 290 5.17 -28.26 3.10
N VAL A 291 5.57 -27.65 1.97
CA VAL A 291 4.97 -26.41 1.46
C VAL A 291 3.47 -26.54 1.18
N PRO A 292 2.96 -27.61 0.53
CA PRO A 292 1.53 -27.74 0.25
C PRO A 292 0.68 -27.68 1.52
N ALA A 293 1.01 -28.47 2.53
CA ALA A 293 0.24 -28.48 3.78
C ALA A 293 0.27 -27.14 4.52
N PHE A 294 1.44 -26.48 4.53
CA PHE A 294 1.57 -25.12 5.08
C PHE A 294 0.72 -24.13 4.30
N HIS A 295 0.81 -24.12 2.96
CA HIS A 295 0.05 -23.24 2.09
C HIS A 295 -1.46 -23.36 2.31
N LEU A 296 -2.02 -24.56 2.23
CA LEU A 296 -3.45 -24.81 2.41
C LEU A 296 -3.94 -24.33 3.78
N ARG A 297 -3.22 -24.71 4.85
CA ARG A 297 -3.59 -24.33 6.22
C ARG A 297 -3.60 -22.82 6.44
N TYR A 298 -2.53 -22.15 6.04
CA TYR A 298 -2.36 -20.73 6.32
C TYR A 298 -3.14 -19.83 5.36
N SER A 299 -3.38 -20.26 4.12
CA SER A 299 -4.30 -19.58 3.20
C SER A 299 -5.73 -19.60 3.74
N ARG A 300 -6.19 -20.74 4.31
CA ARG A 300 -7.48 -20.83 4.98
C ARG A 300 -7.60 -19.83 6.14
N ILE A 301 -6.58 -19.74 7.00
CA ILE A 301 -6.54 -18.81 8.12
C ILE A 301 -6.51 -17.35 7.63
N SER A 302 -5.68 -17.06 6.64
CA SER A 302 -5.57 -15.70 6.08
C SER A 302 -6.90 -15.23 5.47
N VAL A 303 -7.55 -16.07 4.67
CA VAL A 303 -8.87 -15.78 4.09
C VAL A 303 -9.93 -15.65 5.20
N ALA A 304 -9.94 -16.54 6.20
CA ALA A 304 -10.89 -16.46 7.30
C ALA A 304 -10.75 -15.19 8.15
N LEU A 305 -9.55 -14.60 8.25
CA LEU A 305 -9.31 -13.38 9.03
C LEU A 305 -9.47 -12.09 8.21
N ALA A 306 -9.03 -12.08 6.97
CA ALA A 306 -8.94 -10.85 6.19
C ALA A 306 -10.09 -10.67 5.19
N PHE A 307 -10.62 -11.75 4.59
CA PHE A 307 -11.70 -11.62 3.60
C PHE A 307 -13.00 -11.01 4.14
N PRO A 308 -13.43 -11.33 5.38
CA PRO A 308 -14.59 -10.66 5.97
C PRO A 308 -14.51 -9.15 6.04
N LEU A 309 -13.30 -8.59 6.15
CA LEU A 309 -13.09 -7.14 6.18
C LEU A 309 -13.38 -6.49 4.82
N PHE A 310 -13.07 -7.18 3.72
CA PHE A 310 -13.42 -6.72 2.38
C PHE A 310 -14.93 -6.82 2.13
N VAL A 311 -15.56 -7.91 2.56
CA VAL A 311 -17.03 -8.06 2.47
C VAL A 311 -17.71 -6.98 3.30
N LEU A 312 -17.24 -6.73 4.53
CA LEU A 312 -17.75 -5.67 5.38
C LEU A 312 -17.61 -4.29 4.71
N ALA A 313 -16.47 -4.00 4.09
CA ALA A 313 -16.26 -2.75 3.36
C ALA A 313 -17.24 -2.60 2.19
N CYS A 314 -17.58 -3.69 1.49
CA CYS A 314 -18.57 -3.67 0.42
C CYS A 314 -19.99 -3.40 0.95
N VAL A 315 -20.42 -4.18 1.94
CA VAL A 315 -21.83 -4.09 2.46
C VAL A 315 -22.07 -2.87 3.35
N SER A 316 -21.03 -2.16 3.75
CA SER A 316 -21.15 -0.91 4.50
C SER A 316 -20.73 0.32 3.70
N ALA A 317 -20.46 0.18 2.41
CA ALA A 317 -19.88 1.24 1.59
C ALA A 317 -20.66 2.56 1.64
N PRO A 318 -22.00 2.62 1.44
CA PRO A 318 -22.75 3.87 1.52
C PRO A 318 -22.69 4.50 2.90
N ALA A 319 -22.95 3.70 3.95
CA ALA A 319 -22.94 4.18 5.34
C ALA A 319 -21.53 4.63 5.76
N LEU A 320 -20.49 3.90 5.34
CA LEU A 320 -19.08 4.23 5.59
C LEU A 320 -18.71 5.57 4.94
N LEU A 321 -19.01 5.75 3.66
CA LEU A 321 -18.67 6.97 2.91
C LEU A 321 -19.42 8.16 3.46
N LEU A 322 -20.71 8.04 3.71
CA LEU A 322 -21.53 9.12 4.27
C LEU A 322 -21.09 9.47 5.70
N ALA A 323 -20.86 8.49 6.57
CA ALA A 323 -20.37 8.72 7.93
C ALA A 323 -18.99 9.40 7.94
N TRP A 324 -18.11 9.00 7.04
CA TRP A 324 -16.74 9.49 6.97
C TRP A 324 -16.63 10.87 6.30
N LEU A 325 -17.20 11.01 5.10
CA LEU A 325 -17.06 12.22 4.29
C LEU A 325 -18.17 13.24 4.52
N GLY A 326 -19.37 12.78 4.94
CA GLY A 326 -20.58 13.61 5.01
C GLY A 326 -21.39 13.63 3.72
N GLU A 327 -20.84 13.11 2.64
CA GLU A 327 -21.45 12.92 1.33
C GLU A 327 -20.85 11.68 0.64
N VAL A 328 -21.52 11.16 -0.37
CA VAL A 328 -21.00 10.07 -1.20
C VAL A 328 -20.66 10.63 -2.58
N PRO A 329 -19.38 10.93 -2.88
CA PRO A 329 -19.01 11.53 -4.15
C PRO A 329 -19.19 10.57 -5.31
N GLY A 330 -20.14 10.84 -6.21
CA GLY A 330 -20.30 10.18 -7.51
C GLY A 330 -20.18 8.65 -7.47
N THR A 331 -19.20 8.11 -8.17
CA THR A 331 -18.98 6.66 -8.35
C THR A 331 -18.11 6.03 -7.25
N THR A 332 -17.81 6.72 -6.14
CA THR A 332 -16.87 6.25 -5.09
C THR A 332 -17.28 4.90 -4.52
N GLU A 333 -18.57 4.69 -4.30
CA GLU A 333 -19.12 3.44 -3.77
C GLU A 333 -18.83 2.27 -4.71
N ALA A 334 -19.17 2.41 -5.99
CA ALA A 334 -18.93 1.38 -7.00
C ALA A 334 -17.45 1.05 -7.14
N VAL A 335 -16.58 2.07 -7.12
CA VAL A 335 -15.12 1.90 -7.13
C VAL A 335 -14.66 1.13 -5.89
N LEU A 336 -15.17 1.48 -4.71
CA LEU A 336 -14.84 0.79 -3.44
C LEU A 336 -15.21 -0.70 -3.50
N ILE A 337 -16.40 -1.01 -3.98
CA ILE A 337 -16.88 -2.39 -4.11
C ILE A 337 -16.00 -3.18 -5.09
N VAL A 338 -15.79 -2.66 -6.31
CA VAL A 338 -14.99 -3.36 -7.34
C VAL A 338 -13.55 -3.58 -6.89
N LEU A 339 -12.91 -2.57 -6.28
CA LEU A 339 -11.56 -2.72 -5.75
C LEU A 339 -11.49 -3.71 -4.60
N SER A 340 -12.48 -3.72 -3.70
CA SER A 340 -12.55 -4.68 -2.59
C SER A 340 -12.67 -6.13 -3.10
N ILE A 341 -13.50 -6.36 -4.11
CA ILE A 341 -13.61 -7.67 -4.78
C ILE A 341 -12.28 -8.04 -5.46
N SER A 342 -11.64 -7.08 -6.14
CA SER A 342 -10.34 -7.31 -6.81
C SER A 342 -9.26 -7.75 -5.82
N HIS A 343 -9.22 -7.14 -4.64
CA HIS A 343 -8.23 -7.46 -3.62
C HIS A 343 -8.37 -8.85 -2.99
N PHE A 344 -9.54 -9.51 -3.15
CA PHE A 344 -9.70 -10.91 -2.78
C PHE A 344 -8.69 -11.83 -3.49
N PHE A 345 -8.48 -11.61 -4.79
CA PHE A 345 -7.50 -12.40 -5.55
C PHE A 345 -6.08 -12.23 -5.01
N GLY A 346 -5.69 -10.99 -4.68
CA GLY A 346 -4.41 -10.71 -4.04
C GLY A 346 -4.27 -11.36 -2.65
N LEU A 347 -5.35 -11.34 -1.86
CA LEU A 347 -5.39 -11.99 -0.55
C LEU A 347 -5.24 -13.51 -0.67
N ALA A 348 -5.93 -14.14 -1.62
CA ALA A 348 -5.84 -15.57 -1.88
C ALA A 348 -4.41 -16.00 -2.27
N ALA A 349 -3.70 -15.16 -3.02
CA ALA A 349 -2.31 -15.40 -3.40
C ALA A 349 -1.28 -15.07 -2.29
N GLY A 350 -1.66 -14.29 -1.26
CA GLY A 350 -0.73 -13.69 -0.30
C GLY A 350 0.17 -14.67 0.45
N VAL A 351 -0.36 -15.82 0.87
CA VAL A 351 0.44 -16.87 1.54
C VAL A 351 1.40 -17.54 0.56
N ALA A 352 0.97 -17.79 -0.69
CA ALA A 352 1.83 -18.34 -1.73
C ALA A 352 2.98 -17.37 -2.07
N VAL A 353 2.70 -16.06 -2.14
CA VAL A 353 3.72 -15.01 -2.32
C VAL A 353 4.76 -15.06 -1.18
N THR A 354 4.29 -15.16 0.07
CA THR A 354 5.16 -15.27 1.24
C THR A 354 6.05 -16.50 1.20
N LEU A 355 5.49 -17.65 0.81
CA LEU A 355 6.24 -18.91 0.67
C LEU A 355 7.23 -18.85 -0.49
N ALA A 356 6.86 -18.28 -1.64
CA ALA A 356 7.74 -18.09 -2.78
C ALA A 356 8.93 -17.19 -2.44
N MET A 357 8.70 -16.10 -1.68
CA MET A 357 9.78 -15.26 -1.16
C MET A 357 10.72 -16.06 -0.23
N GLY A 358 10.15 -16.83 0.68
CA GLY A 358 10.91 -17.70 1.59
C GLY A 358 11.70 -18.80 0.88
N ALA A 359 11.21 -19.27 -0.27
CA ALA A 359 11.87 -20.27 -1.11
C ALA A 359 12.86 -19.67 -2.14
N GLY A 360 13.01 -18.34 -2.17
CA GLY A 360 13.93 -17.65 -3.10
C GLY A 360 13.41 -17.54 -4.54
N GLN A 361 12.11 -17.72 -4.78
CA GLN A 361 11.47 -17.70 -6.11
C GLN A 361 11.12 -16.26 -6.58
N ALA A 362 12.10 -15.36 -6.50
CA ALA A 362 11.89 -13.94 -6.83
C ALA A 362 11.46 -13.70 -8.30
N ASN A 363 11.95 -14.53 -9.23
CA ASN A 363 11.63 -14.40 -10.65
C ASN A 363 10.14 -14.65 -10.94
N MET A 364 9.51 -15.60 -10.22
CA MET A 364 8.08 -15.87 -10.38
C MET A 364 7.24 -14.68 -9.95
N LEU A 365 7.61 -14.01 -8.85
CA LEU A 365 6.94 -12.79 -8.40
C LEU A 365 7.10 -11.65 -9.42
N ALA A 366 8.32 -11.43 -9.90
CA ALA A 366 8.60 -10.36 -10.86
C ALA A 366 7.83 -10.56 -12.17
N LEU A 367 7.84 -11.77 -12.72
CA LEU A 367 7.16 -12.07 -13.99
C LEU A 367 5.65 -11.84 -13.89
N THR A 368 5.01 -12.33 -12.84
CA THR A 368 3.56 -12.19 -12.66
C THR A 368 3.15 -10.75 -12.34
N ALA A 369 3.99 -9.99 -11.63
CA ALA A 369 3.76 -8.57 -11.39
C ALA A 369 3.83 -7.76 -12.69
N VAL A 370 4.83 -8.03 -13.55
CA VAL A 370 4.96 -7.41 -14.88
C VAL A 370 3.77 -7.77 -15.78
N LEU A 371 3.35 -9.04 -15.78
CA LEU A 371 2.17 -9.47 -16.52
C LEU A 371 0.91 -8.72 -16.07
N SER A 372 0.67 -8.63 -14.76
CA SER A 372 -0.46 -7.89 -14.20
C SER A 372 -0.42 -6.41 -14.61
N ALA A 373 0.74 -5.76 -14.52
CA ALA A 373 0.91 -4.36 -14.89
C ALA A 373 0.69 -4.13 -16.39
N ALA A 374 1.21 -5.02 -17.25
CA ALA A 374 1.00 -4.94 -18.69
C ALA A 374 -0.48 -5.08 -19.06
N VAL A 375 -1.17 -6.07 -18.48
CA VAL A 375 -2.60 -6.28 -18.67
C VAL A 375 -3.40 -5.08 -18.17
N ASN A 376 -3.04 -4.51 -16.99
CA ASN A 376 -3.70 -3.32 -16.46
C ASN A 376 -3.59 -2.14 -17.43
N ILE A 377 -2.38 -1.78 -17.86
CA ILE A 377 -2.17 -0.66 -18.80
C ILE A 377 -2.95 -0.88 -20.09
N LEU A 378 -2.79 -2.05 -20.70
CA LEU A 378 -3.42 -2.34 -22.00
C LEU A 378 -4.94 -2.27 -21.92
N LEU A 379 -5.55 -2.93 -20.93
CA LEU A 379 -7.00 -2.92 -20.77
C LEU A 379 -7.53 -1.56 -20.34
N THR A 380 -6.85 -0.88 -19.41
CA THR A 380 -7.27 0.44 -18.97
C THR A 380 -7.25 1.45 -20.12
N LEU A 381 -6.18 1.50 -20.93
CA LEU A 381 -6.10 2.41 -22.08
C LEU A 381 -7.08 2.03 -23.21
N ALA A 382 -7.34 0.75 -23.41
CA ALA A 382 -8.29 0.29 -24.43
C ALA A 382 -9.75 0.53 -24.02
N LEU A 383 -10.10 0.28 -22.76
CA LEU A 383 -11.48 0.32 -22.30
C LEU A 383 -11.91 1.69 -21.75
N ALA A 384 -10.98 2.52 -21.25
CA ALA A 384 -11.32 3.83 -20.70
C ALA A 384 -12.02 4.76 -21.72
N PRO A 385 -11.58 4.87 -22.99
CA PRO A 385 -12.28 5.69 -24.00
C PRO A 385 -13.68 5.18 -24.34
N LEU A 386 -13.94 3.88 -24.19
CA LEU A 386 -15.21 3.24 -24.58
C LEU A 386 -16.23 3.24 -23.44
N PHE A 387 -15.78 2.97 -22.23
CA PHE A 387 -16.63 2.73 -21.06
C PHE A 387 -16.35 3.66 -19.88
N GLY A 388 -15.49 4.66 -20.06
CA GLY A 388 -15.12 5.61 -19.00
C GLY A 388 -14.55 4.92 -17.76
N THR A 389 -15.04 5.31 -16.59
CA THR A 389 -14.64 4.74 -15.29
C THR A 389 -14.81 3.23 -15.20
N TRP A 390 -15.90 2.69 -15.76
CA TRP A 390 -16.16 1.26 -15.74
C TRP A 390 -15.14 0.47 -16.56
N GLY A 391 -14.65 1.05 -17.67
CA GLY A 391 -13.56 0.48 -18.44
C GLY A 391 -12.27 0.37 -17.67
N VAL A 392 -11.91 1.41 -16.91
CA VAL A 392 -10.73 1.40 -16.02
C VAL A 392 -10.90 0.35 -14.92
N LEU A 393 -12.05 0.32 -14.24
CA LEU A 393 -12.34 -0.65 -13.19
C LEU A 393 -12.28 -2.10 -13.68
N ALA A 394 -12.84 -2.36 -14.87
CA ALA A 394 -12.77 -3.68 -15.50
C ALA A 394 -11.32 -4.07 -15.82
N GLY A 395 -10.53 -3.15 -16.37
CA GLY A 395 -9.11 -3.35 -16.65
C GLY A 395 -8.33 -3.73 -15.38
N THR A 396 -8.51 -2.97 -14.32
CA THR A 396 -7.87 -3.21 -13.03
C THR A 396 -8.28 -4.53 -12.40
N PHE A 397 -9.59 -4.82 -12.39
CA PHE A 397 -10.11 -6.10 -11.88
C PHE A 397 -9.51 -7.30 -12.62
N VAL A 398 -9.55 -7.27 -13.94
CA VAL A 398 -9.03 -8.35 -14.80
C VAL A 398 -7.52 -8.50 -14.62
N ALA A 399 -6.77 -7.40 -14.56
CA ALA A 399 -5.33 -7.42 -14.37
C ALA A 399 -4.92 -8.04 -13.04
N ILE A 400 -5.58 -7.65 -11.93
CA ILE A 400 -5.32 -8.22 -10.60
C ILE A 400 -5.69 -9.71 -10.58
N ALA A 401 -6.84 -10.07 -11.16
CA ALA A 401 -7.30 -11.47 -11.23
C ALA A 401 -6.33 -12.33 -12.06
N ILE A 402 -5.94 -11.90 -13.26
CA ILE A 402 -4.97 -12.62 -14.11
C ILE A 402 -3.63 -12.75 -13.41
N GLY A 403 -3.11 -11.68 -12.83
CA GLY A 403 -1.84 -11.70 -12.10
C GLY A 403 -1.85 -12.72 -10.94
N ALA A 404 -2.90 -12.70 -10.12
CA ALA A 404 -3.04 -13.61 -8.98
C ALA A 404 -3.23 -15.07 -9.43
N VAL A 405 -4.08 -15.31 -10.43
CA VAL A 405 -4.32 -16.67 -10.97
C VAL A 405 -3.06 -17.23 -11.64
N ALA A 406 -2.37 -16.42 -12.46
CA ALA A 406 -1.11 -16.84 -13.08
C ALA A 406 -0.04 -17.17 -12.02
N PHE A 407 0.07 -16.34 -10.98
CA PHE A 407 0.98 -16.59 -9.87
C PHE A 407 0.63 -17.89 -9.12
N LEU A 408 -0.63 -18.07 -8.72
CA LEU A 408 -1.09 -19.27 -8.03
C LEU A 408 -0.90 -20.52 -8.88
N ARG A 409 -1.21 -20.45 -10.20
CA ARG A 409 -0.99 -21.58 -11.12
C ARG A 409 0.48 -21.98 -11.18
N ASN A 410 1.40 -21.03 -11.31
CA ASN A 410 2.84 -21.28 -11.34
C ASN A 410 3.33 -21.86 -10.00
N PHE A 411 2.88 -21.27 -8.88
CA PHE A 411 3.20 -21.73 -7.53
C PHE A 411 2.68 -23.17 -7.29
N HIS A 412 1.42 -23.44 -7.65
CA HIS A 412 0.83 -24.77 -7.48
C HIS A 412 1.53 -25.84 -8.33
N ARG A 413 2.00 -25.48 -9.53
CA ARG A 413 2.80 -26.40 -10.36
C ARG A 413 4.17 -26.66 -9.76
N GLU A 414 4.87 -25.63 -9.30
CA GLU A 414 6.21 -25.75 -8.70
C GLU A 414 6.21 -26.58 -7.41
N PHE A 415 5.19 -26.37 -6.57
CA PHE A 415 5.09 -27.04 -5.27
C PHE A 415 4.06 -28.19 -5.24
N GLN A 416 3.54 -28.58 -6.39
CA GLN A 416 2.58 -29.70 -6.55
C GLN A 416 1.34 -29.59 -5.64
N VAL A 417 0.75 -28.40 -5.56
CA VAL A 417 -0.48 -28.13 -4.82
C VAL A 417 -1.69 -28.36 -5.72
N PRO A 418 -2.60 -29.32 -5.42
CA PRO A 418 -3.83 -29.47 -6.20
C PRO A 418 -4.73 -28.24 -6.07
N ALA A 419 -5.15 -27.67 -7.20
CA ALA A 419 -6.01 -26.49 -7.20
C ALA A 419 -7.37 -26.75 -6.51
N ALA A 420 -7.89 -27.97 -6.61
CA ALA A 420 -9.11 -28.38 -5.92
C ALA A 420 -8.95 -28.35 -4.39
N ASP A 421 -7.83 -28.77 -3.85
CA ASP A 421 -7.58 -28.75 -2.41
C ASP A 421 -7.41 -27.32 -1.91
N PHE A 422 -6.78 -26.46 -2.71
CA PHE A 422 -6.71 -25.05 -2.42
C PHE A 422 -8.10 -24.40 -2.39
N ALA A 423 -8.94 -24.65 -3.41
CA ALA A 423 -10.31 -24.14 -3.45
C ALA A 423 -11.16 -24.66 -2.26
N ARG A 424 -11.03 -25.93 -1.91
CA ARG A 424 -11.69 -26.51 -0.73
C ARG A 424 -11.16 -25.92 0.59
N SER A 425 -9.93 -25.44 0.60
CA SER A 425 -9.34 -24.83 1.79
C SER A 425 -9.83 -23.40 2.02
N ILE A 426 -9.85 -22.54 0.98
CA ILE A 426 -10.23 -21.13 1.10
C ILE A 426 -11.72 -20.86 0.86
N GLY A 427 -12.40 -21.74 0.11
CA GLY A 427 -13.81 -21.56 -0.28
C GLY A 427 -14.78 -21.47 0.90
N PRO A 428 -14.76 -22.41 1.86
CA PRO A 428 -15.69 -22.38 2.98
C PRO A 428 -15.63 -21.11 3.83
N PRO A 429 -14.46 -20.61 4.29
CA PRO A 429 -14.42 -19.34 5.02
C PRO A 429 -14.83 -18.13 4.16
N ALA A 430 -14.52 -18.13 2.86
CA ALA A 430 -14.97 -17.08 1.95
C ALA A 430 -16.49 -17.12 1.76
N ALA A 431 -17.06 -18.28 1.53
CA ALA A 431 -18.51 -18.47 1.40
C ALA A 431 -19.26 -18.05 2.68
N LEU A 432 -18.72 -18.38 3.86
CA LEU A 432 -19.28 -17.93 5.13
C LEU A 432 -19.30 -16.40 5.23
N ALA A 433 -18.20 -15.74 4.89
CA ALA A 433 -18.13 -14.28 4.94
C ALA A 433 -19.17 -13.63 4.02
N LEU A 434 -19.33 -14.15 2.79
CA LEU A 434 -20.36 -13.70 1.86
C LEU A 434 -21.77 -13.97 2.38
N ALA A 435 -22.04 -15.19 2.88
CA ALA A 435 -23.36 -15.56 3.40
C ALA A 435 -23.80 -14.67 4.57
N VAL A 436 -22.86 -14.33 5.48
CA VAL A 436 -23.13 -13.38 6.58
C VAL A 436 -23.32 -11.97 6.05
N GLY A 437 -22.70 -11.60 4.92
CA GLY A 437 -22.84 -10.29 4.29
C GLY A 437 -24.16 -10.07 3.55
N ILE A 438 -24.79 -11.15 3.03
CA ILE A 438 -26.04 -11.05 2.25
C ILE A 438 -27.14 -10.24 2.94
N PRO A 439 -27.51 -10.48 4.21
CA PRO A 439 -28.56 -9.71 4.87
C PRO A 439 -28.28 -8.20 4.89
N PHE A 440 -27.03 -7.80 5.06
CA PHE A 440 -26.64 -6.39 5.07
C PHE A 440 -26.67 -5.77 3.67
N ALA A 441 -26.23 -6.53 2.64
CA ALA A 441 -26.36 -6.09 1.26
C ALA A 441 -27.83 -5.95 0.83
N VAL A 442 -28.69 -6.88 1.24
CA VAL A 442 -30.15 -6.79 1.00
C VAL A 442 -30.76 -5.60 1.72
N TYR A 443 -30.35 -5.35 2.97
CA TYR A 443 -30.79 -4.16 3.72
C TYR A 443 -30.43 -2.88 2.99
N ASP A 444 -29.19 -2.77 2.49
CA ASP A 444 -28.69 -1.59 1.79
C ASP A 444 -29.43 -1.31 0.47
N VAL A 445 -29.93 -2.36 -0.20
CA VAL A 445 -30.75 -2.22 -1.43
C VAL A 445 -32.20 -1.86 -1.12
N LEU A 446 -32.76 -2.35 -0.01
CA LEU A 446 -34.18 -2.20 0.32
C LEU A 446 -34.50 -0.95 1.17
N VAL A 447 -33.50 -0.41 1.85
CA VAL A 447 -33.66 0.71 2.77
C VAL A 447 -32.89 1.91 2.24
N ASP A 448 -33.55 3.05 2.14
CA ASP A 448 -32.92 4.28 1.71
C ASP A 448 -31.69 4.65 2.56
N ALA A 449 -30.71 5.25 1.93
CA ALA A 449 -29.50 5.71 2.61
C ALA A 449 -29.83 6.66 3.77
N PRO A 450 -29.12 6.60 4.90
CA PRO A 450 -29.36 7.45 6.05
C PRO A 450 -29.33 8.93 5.67
N ALA A 451 -30.32 9.70 6.12
CA ALA A 451 -30.43 11.14 5.78
C ALA A 451 -29.38 12.01 6.47
N THR A 452 -28.72 11.52 7.53
CA THR A 452 -27.76 12.30 8.30
C THR A 452 -26.46 11.51 8.53
N ARG A 453 -25.37 12.26 8.67
CA ARG A 453 -24.03 11.70 8.97
C ARG A 453 -24.03 10.89 10.28
N LEU A 454 -24.78 11.33 11.30
CA LEU A 454 -24.85 10.62 12.57
C LEU A 454 -25.62 9.30 12.44
N ALA A 455 -26.72 9.28 11.68
CA ALA A 455 -27.46 8.05 11.39
C ALA A 455 -26.61 7.05 10.58
N ALA A 456 -25.82 7.54 9.60
CA ALA A 456 -24.88 6.73 8.85
C ALA A 456 -23.79 6.14 9.75
N ALA A 457 -23.24 6.92 10.69
CA ALA A 457 -22.26 6.43 11.65
C ALA A 457 -22.85 5.36 12.60
N ALA A 458 -24.08 5.56 13.05
CA ALA A 458 -24.79 4.57 13.88
C ALA A 458 -25.07 3.28 13.11
N LEU A 459 -25.52 3.38 11.84
CA LEU A 459 -25.72 2.23 10.96
C LEU A 459 -24.41 1.49 10.70
N LEU A 460 -23.34 2.21 10.39
CA LEU A 460 -22.01 1.63 10.20
C LEU A 460 -21.54 0.87 11.45
N ALA A 461 -21.68 1.48 12.64
CA ALA A 461 -21.31 0.83 13.89
C ALA A 461 -22.13 -0.43 14.15
N ALA A 462 -23.43 -0.39 13.89
CA ALA A 462 -24.33 -1.56 14.01
C ALA A 462 -23.93 -2.66 13.01
N THR A 463 -23.68 -2.31 11.75
CA THR A 463 -23.25 -3.25 10.72
C THR A 463 -21.91 -3.90 11.08
N VAL A 464 -20.90 -3.13 11.49
CA VAL A 464 -19.60 -3.64 11.92
C VAL A 464 -19.74 -4.61 13.10
N LEU A 465 -20.55 -4.23 14.10
CA LEU A 465 -20.76 -5.05 15.30
C LEU A 465 -21.52 -6.35 14.98
N LEU A 466 -22.66 -6.24 14.30
CA LEU A 466 -23.52 -7.39 14.00
C LEU A 466 -22.86 -8.36 13.02
N TYR A 467 -22.31 -7.84 11.92
CA TYR A 467 -21.56 -8.64 10.96
C TYR A 467 -20.35 -9.31 11.62
N GLY A 468 -19.57 -8.53 12.37
CA GLY A 468 -18.36 -9.01 13.05
C GLY A 468 -18.68 -10.12 14.07
N LEU A 469 -19.69 -9.93 14.91
CA LEU A 469 -20.12 -10.93 15.90
C LEU A 469 -20.68 -12.19 15.23
N ALA A 470 -21.57 -12.02 14.24
CA ALA A 470 -22.15 -13.15 13.50
C ALA A 470 -21.07 -13.98 12.81
N TYR A 471 -20.17 -13.30 12.07
CA TYR A 471 -19.06 -13.98 11.40
C TYR A 471 -18.12 -14.67 12.40
N TRP A 472 -17.70 -13.97 13.45
CA TRP A 472 -16.83 -14.53 14.49
C TRP A 472 -17.41 -15.76 15.16
N PHE A 473 -18.69 -15.68 15.52
CA PHE A 473 -19.39 -16.81 16.16
C PHE A 473 -19.44 -18.03 15.24
N LEU A 474 -19.90 -17.85 13.98
CA LEU A 474 -20.02 -18.94 13.01
C LEU A 474 -18.65 -19.50 12.61
N ALA A 475 -17.67 -18.65 12.32
CA ALA A 475 -16.31 -19.07 11.97
C ALA A 475 -15.62 -19.83 13.11
N SER A 476 -15.88 -19.45 14.36
CA SER A 476 -15.40 -20.16 15.56
C SER A 476 -16.06 -21.54 15.70
N ARG A 477 -17.37 -21.64 15.46
CA ARG A 477 -18.12 -22.90 15.50
C ARG A 477 -17.69 -23.88 14.42
N LEU A 478 -17.45 -23.38 13.21
CA LEU A 478 -17.00 -24.16 12.06
C LEU A 478 -15.48 -24.48 12.09
N GLY A 479 -14.74 -23.93 13.07
CA GLY A 479 -13.31 -24.20 13.25
C GLY A 479 -12.43 -23.55 12.17
N PHE A 480 -12.85 -22.43 11.60
CA PHE A 480 -12.06 -21.66 10.64
C PHE A 480 -11.01 -20.77 11.33
N LEU A 481 -11.26 -20.39 12.59
CA LEU A 481 -10.36 -19.57 13.37
C LEU A 481 -9.38 -20.41 14.20
N PRO A 482 -8.13 -19.93 14.43
CA PRO A 482 -7.17 -20.61 15.29
C PRO A 482 -7.72 -20.78 16.71
N ALA A 483 -7.46 -21.95 17.34
CA ALA A 483 -7.99 -22.28 18.67
C ALA A 483 -7.62 -21.26 19.77
N ARG A 484 -6.53 -20.51 19.61
CA ARG A 484 -6.09 -19.44 20.53
C ARG A 484 -6.97 -18.19 20.47
N LEU A 485 -7.72 -18.00 19.38
CA LEU A 485 -8.63 -16.87 19.17
C LEU A 485 -10.09 -17.25 19.52
N THR A 486 -10.39 -18.50 19.80
CA THR A 486 -11.74 -18.94 20.17
C THR A 486 -11.89 -18.95 21.68
N LEU A 487 -12.65 -17.99 22.20
CA LEU A 487 -13.07 -17.96 23.61
C LEU A 487 -13.87 -19.21 23.92
N GLY A 488 -13.29 -20.22 24.59
CA GLY A 488 -14.06 -21.33 25.15
C GLY A 488 -13.59 -22.77 24.91
N ARG A 489 -12.61 -23.02 24.01
CA ARG A 489 -12.10 -24.40 23.81
C ARG A 489 -10.83 -24.79 24.58
N ALA A 490 -10.25 -23.86 25.34
CA ALA A 490 -9.01 -24.12 26.10
C ALA A 490 -9.20 -25.04 27.33
N ARG A 491 -10.42 -25.39 27.71
CA ARG A 491 -10.68 -26.16 28.94
C ARG A 491 -11.02 -27.67 28.76
N ARG A 492 -11.10 -28.21 27.53
CA ARG A 492 -11.51 -29.61 27.33
C ARG A 492 -10.45 -30.54 26.68
N ARG A 493 -9.20 -30.14 26.51
CA ARG A 493 -8.10 -31.01 26.03
C ARG A 493 -6.88 -31.09 26.97
N GLY A 494 -7.13 -30.93 28.25
CA GLY A 494 -6.15 -31.17 29.28
C GLY A 494 -6.49 -32.43 30.05
N ALA A 495 -6.33 -33.63 29.50
CA ALA A 495 -6.23 -34.87 30.23
C ALA A 495 -6.05 -36.04 29.23
N VAL A 496 -4.87 -36.13 28.62
CA VAL A 496 -4.28 -37.45 28.29
C VAL A 496 -2.79 -37.29 28.57
N ALA A 497 -2.38 -37.83 29.70
CA ALA A 497 -0.97 -37.99 30.07
C ALA A 497 -0.28 -38.94 29.08
N PRO A 498 0.99 -38.68 28.67
CA PRO A 498 1.76 -39.72 27.99
C PRO A 498 2.19 -40.74 28.98
N THR A 499 1.70 -41.97 28.85
CA THR A 499 2.33 -43.13 29.42
C THR A 499 3.63 -43.40 28.71
N THR A 500 4.71 -43.31 29.47
CA THR A 500 6.04 -43.91 29.13
C THR A 500 5.93 -45.44 29.22
N PRO A 501 6.74 -46.23 28.48
CA PRO A 501 8.11 -46.49 28.87
C PRO A 501 9.18 -45.96 27.92
#